data_7058e9d00034f980ffeca35dc233ad38
#
_entry.id   7058e9d00034f980ffeca35dc233ad38
#
_cell.length_a   1.000
_cell.length_b   1.000
_cell.length_c   1.000
_cell.angle_alpha   90.00
_cell.angle_beta   90.00
_cell.angle_gamma   90.00
#
_symmetry.space_group_name_H-M   'P 1'
#
loop_
_entity.id
_entity.type
_entity.pdbx_description
1 polymer ?
#
loop_
_entity_poly.entity_id
_entity_poly.type
_entity_poly.pdbx_seq_one_letter_code
_entity_poly.pdbx_strand_id
1 'polypeptide(L)'
;KEPGVFQAKELQLLQTILDNQKRVPLTLSLGDMGITTDIVSKIYDWAKPYATEGELASYIPELANVDPDKSAIVIGDLQGDMIAVGNGVDVKVSIQSVVKPFLYIYALQKGLAPSDISYIEPTAMHFNTDAVLQPESHKSRPGHPLNNAGAISSSGAIDNFDDFLAFMRCLTGNPKLAVMEDVYLSEMATNANNRAIAMRLVATG
;
A
#
# COMPACT_ATOMS: atom_id res chain seq x y z
N LYS A 1 24.44 -8.75 -20.67
CA LYS A 1 24.39 -8.80 -19.19
C LYS A 1 23.30 -9.79 -18.82
N GLU A 2 23.65 -10.85 -18.12
CA GLU A 2 22.66 -11.81 -17.61
C GLU A 2 21.72 -11.08 -16.63
N PRO A 3 20.40 -11.23 -16.77
CA PRO A 3 19.46 -10.66 -15.82
C PRO A 3 19.56 -11.42 -14.49
N GLY A 4 19.75 -10.70 -13.39
CA GLY A 4 19.65 -11.23 -12.04
C GLY A 4 20.94 -11.36 -11.24
N VAL A 5 22.09 -11.04 -11.78
CA VAL A 5 23.36 -11.02 -11.03
C VAL A 5 23.68 -9.59 -10.62
N PHE A 6 23.52 -9.28 -9.31
CA PHE A 6 24.01 -8.03 -8.74
C PHE A 6 25.52 -7.93 -8.95
N GLN A 7 25.99 -6.81 -9.46
CA GLN A 7 27.43 -6.55 -9.57
C GLN A 7 28.04 -6.32 -8.17
N ALA A 8 29.32 -6.57 -8.02
CA ALA A 8 30.01 -6.45 -6.71
C ALA A 8 29.78 -5.08 -6.04
N LYS A 9 29.65 -4.00 -6.81
CA LYS A 9 29.35 -2.64 -6.31
C LYS A 9 27.92 -2.53 -5.74
N GLU A 10 26.95 -3.20 -6.34
CA GLU A 10 25.56 -3.21 -5.89
C GLU A 10 25.40 -4.04 -4.63
N LEU A 11 26.10 -5.18 -4.55
CA LEU A 11 26.18 -5.99 -3.32
C LEU A 11 26.87 -5.24 -2.19
N GLN A 12 27.91 -4.47 -2.47
CA GLN A 12 28.61 -3.66 -1.48
C GLN A 12 27.75 -2.49 -1.00
N LEU A 13 26.95 -1.89 -1.87
CA LEU A 13 25.98 -0.85 -1.51
C LEU A 13 24.86 -1.44 -0.63
N LEU A 14 24.30 -2.59 -0.99
CA LEU A 14 23.29 -3.29 -0.20
C LEU A 14 23.84 -3.67 1.16
N GLN A 15 25.08 -4.18 1.23
CA GLN A 15 25.74 -4.50 2.50
C GLN A 15 25.94 -3.24 3.35
N THR A 16 26.34 -2.12 2.74
CA THR A 16 26.49 -0.83 3.43
C THR A 16 25.16 -0.32 3.97
N ILE A 17 24.07 -0.46 3.21
CA ILE A 17 22.72 -0.09 3.65
C ILE A 17 22.29 -0.98 4.82
N LEU A 18 22.48 -2.29 4.72
CA LEU A 18 22.17 -3.24 5.78
C LEU A 18 23.01 -2.99 7.06
N ASP A 19 24.27 -2.69 6.89
CA ASP A 19 25.18 -2.40 8.03
C ASP A 19 24.85 -1.04 8.68
N ASN A 20 24.39 -0.07 7.90
CA ASN A 20 23.88 1.20 8.44
C ASN A 20 22.53 1.04 9.13
N GLN A 21 21.65 0.16 8.65
CA GLN A 21 20.41 -0.18 9.34
C GLN A 21 20.64 -0.88 10.68
N LYS A 22 21.71 -1.66 10.83
CA LYS A 22 22.12 -2.23 12.12
C LYS A 22 22.54 -1.19 13.17
N ARG A 23 22.78 0.07 12.76
CA ARG A 23 23.14 1.18 13.66
C ARG A 23 21.95 1.96 14.19
N VAL A 24 20.78 1.84 13.55
CA VAL A 24 19.52 2.32 14.10
C VAL A 24 18.89 1.11 14.79
N PRO A 25 18.76 1.10 16.11
CA PRO A 25 18.06 0.01 16.77
C PRO A 25 16.64 -0.02 16.21
N LEU A 26 16.33 -1.05 15.39
CA LEU A 26 14.96 -1.37 14.95
C LEU A 26 14.06 -1.72 16.15
N THR A 27 14.55 -1.52 17.35
CA THR A 27 13.95 -1.89 18.63
C THR A 27 13.53 -0.68 19.47
N LEU A 28 13.54 0.54 18.91
CA LEU A 28 13.02 1.69 19.64
C LEU A 28 11.50 1.52 19.82
N SER A 29 11.09 1.43 21.09
CA SER A 29 9.68 1.48 21.46
C SER A 29 9.13 2.90 21.31
N LEU A 30 7.80 3.04 21.27
CA LEU A 30 7.15 4.36 21.33
C LEU A 30 7.63 5.16 22.54
N GLY A 31 7.83 4.50 23.69
CA GLY A 31 8.34 5.10 24.91
C GLY A 31 9.78 5.61 24.76
N ASP A 32 10.69 4.83 24.15
CA ASP A 32 12.07 5.24 23.90
C ASP A 32 12.18 6.46 22.98
N MET A 33 11.24 6.57 22.03
CA MET A 33 11.11 7.72 21.14
C MET A 33 10.44 8.92 21.79
N GLY A 34 9.98 8.81 23.04
CA GLY A 34 9.23 9.84 23.74
C GLY A 34 7.82 10.07 23.16
N ILE A 35 7.31 9.14 22.35
CA ILE A 35 5.95 9.21 21.78
C ILE A 35 4.97 8.68 22.82
N THR A 36 4.15 9.58 23.36
CA THR A 36 3.15 9.26 24.40
C THR A 36 1.74 9.54 23.92
N THR A 37 0.76 8.91 24.56
CA THR A 37 -0.67 9.18 24.29
C THR A 37 -1.01 10.65 24.43
N ASP A 38 -0.41 11.35 25.40
CA ASP A 38 -0.63 12.81 25.60
C ASP A 38 -0.16 13.64 24.39
N ILE A 39 1.02 13.30 23.83
CA ILE A 39 1.55 13.97 22.65
C ILE A 39 0.63 13.70 21.43
N VAL A 40 0.23 12.46 21.22
CA VAL A 40 -0.65 12.08 20.10
C VAL A 40 -2.03 12.73 20.25
N SER A 41 -2.57 12.81 21.47
CA SER A 41 -3.83 13.50 21.74
C SER A 41 -3.74 15.00 21.41
N LYS A 42 -2.66 15.66 21.81
CA LYS A 42 -2.45 17.07 21.48
C LYS A 42 -2.34 17.32 19.96
N ILE A 43 -1.68 16.41 19.24
CA ILE A 43 -1.61 16.47 17.77
C ILE A 43 -2.99 16.27 17.16
N TYR A 44 -3.75 15.30 17.65
CA TYR A 44 -5.11 15.04 17.18
C TYR A 44 -6.02 16.27 17.40
N ASP A 45 -6.02 16.85 18.61
CA ASP A 45 -6.82 18.00 18.96
C ASP A 45 -6.43 19.25 18.14
N TRP A 46 -5.13 19.42 17.87
CA TRP A 46 -4.63 20.48 17.00
C TRP A 46 -5.06 20.27 15.53
N ALA A 47 -5.04 19.04 15.03
CA ALA A 47 -5.38 18.74 13.64
C ALA A 47 -6.89 18.74 13.36
N LYS A 48 -7.71 18.40 14.36
CA LYS A 48 -9.16 18.20 14.20
C LYS A 48 -9.90 19.41 13.57
N PRO A 49 -9.63 20.68 13.92
CA PRO A 49 -10.28 21.82 13.28
C PRO A 49 -10.06 21.92 11.78
N TYR A 50 -8.93 21.42 11.27
CA TYR A 50 -8.60 21.46 9.83
C TYR A 50 -9.33 20.40 9.00
N ALA A 51 -10.02 19.47 9.64
CA ALA A 51 -10.81 18.45 8.94
C ALA A 51 -11.93 19.06 8.07
N THR A 52 -12.41 20.25 8.42
CA THR A 52 -13.43 20.97 7.65
C THR A 52 -12.88 21.66 6.39
N GLU A 53 -11.57 21.70 6.21
CA GLU A 53 -10.91 22.26 5.02
C GLU A 53 -10.78 21.22 3.89
N GLY A 54 -11.02 19.93 4.19
CA GLY A 54 -10.98 18.82 3.25
C GLY A 54 -12.36 18.45 2.72
N GLU A 55 -12.36 17.58 1.73
CA GLU A 55 -13.57 16.99 1.15
C GLU A 55 -13.50 15.46 1.23
N LEU A 56 -14.67 14.82 1.35
CA LEU A 56 -14.77 13.36 1.27
C LEU A 56 -14.37 12.88 -0.12
N ALA A 57 -13.68 11.73 -0.18
CA ALA A 57 -13.39 11.08 -1.44
C ALA A 57 -14.69 10.70 -2.15
N SER A 58 -14.82 11.03 -3.44
CA SER A 58 -16.02 10.79 -4.24
C SER A 58 -15.76 10.06 -5.56
N TYR A 59 -14.50 9.71 -5.83
CA TYR A 59 -14.12 8.96 -7.04
C TYR A 59 -14.70 7.53 -7.09
N ILE A 60 -15.03 6.97 -5.94
CA ILE A 60 -15.93 5.84 -5.74
C ILE A 60 -17.11 6.40 -4.94
N PRO A 61 -18.35 6.45 -5.51
CA PRO A 61 -19.48 7.12 -4.87
C PRO A 61 -19.75 6.68 -3.43
N GLU A 62 -19.56 5.39 -3.11
CA GLU A 62 -19.79 4.85 -1.78
C GLU A 62 -18.84 5.44 -0.71
N LEU A 63 -17.64 5.91 -1.10
CA LEU A 63 -16.71 6.56 -0.17
C LEU A 63 -17.25 7.90 0.36
N ALA A 64 -18.16 8.53 -0.34
CA ALA A 64 -18.78 9.79 0.10
C ALA A 64 -19.81 9.59 1.23
N ASN A 65 -20.18 8.34 1.54
CA ASN A 65 -21.14 8.00 2.60
C ASN A 65 -20.52 7.85 3.99
N VAL A 66 -19.20 8.05 4.12
CA VAL A 66 -18.52 7.99 5.43
C VAL A 66 -18.86 9.23 6.28
N ASP A 67 -18.84 9.06 7.59
CA ASP A 67 -19.02 10.16 8.54
C ASP A 67 -17.73 11.01 8.58
N PRO A 68 -17.76 12.28 8.11
CA PRO A 68 -16.59 13.14 8.05
C PRO A 68 -16.05 13.53 9.43
N ASP A 69 -16.86 13.41 10.48
CA ASP A 69 -16.46 13.72 11.84
C ASP A 69 -15.66 12.60 12.51
N LYS A 70 -15.57 11.43 11.86
CA LYS A 70 -14.80 10.27 12.35
C LYS A 70 -13.37 10.35 11.87
N SER A 71 -12.45 10.50 12.82
CA SER A 71 -11.02 10.50 12.54
C SER A 71 -10.23 9.86 13.66
N ALA A 72 -9.05 9.34 13.35
CA ALA A 72 -8.16 8.74 14.33
C ALA A 72 -6.70 8.87 13.90
N ILE A 73 -5.81 8.87 14.89
CA ILE A 73 -4.38 8.66 14.72
C ILE A 73 -4.02 7.36 15.43
N VAL A 74 -3.39 6.44 14.71
CA VAL A 74 -2.87 5.20 15.27
C VAL A 74 -1.40 5.11 14.95
N ILE A 75 -0.57 4.89 15.96
CA ILE A 75 0.88 4.71 15.83
C ILE A 75 1.23 3.39 16.49
N GLY A 76 1.98 2.56 15.78
CA GLY A 76 2.50 1.29 16.30
C GLY A 76 4.00 1.21 16.15
N ASP A 77 4.65 0.43 17.03
CA ASP A 77 6.05 0.06 16.92
C ASP A 77 6.23 -1.42 16.54
N LEU A 78 7.49 -1.83 16.39
CA LEU A 78 7.83 -3.22 16.05
C LEU A 78 7.73 -4.18 17.24
N GLN A 79 7.55 -3.69 18.45
CA GLN A 79 7.30 -4.48 19.65
C GLN A 79 5.82 -4.85 19.78
N GLY A 80 4.95 -4.20 19.01
CA GLY A 80 3.50 -4.40 19.04
C GLY A 80 2.77 -3.42 19.95
N ASP A 81 3.49 -2.46 20.56
CA ASP A 81 2.84 -1.40 21.33
C ASP A 81 2.10 -0.45 20.38
N MET A 82 0.91 -0.02 20.78
CA MET A 82 0.09 0.88 19.99
C MET A 82 -0.48 2.03 20.83
N ILE A 83 -0.49 3.21 20.22
CA ILE A 83 -1.24 4.38 20.69
C ILE A 83 -2.32 4.66 19.65
N ALA A 84 -3.57 4.74 20.09
CA ALA A 84 -4.72 5.05 19.27
C ALA A 84 -5.54 6.18 19.91
N VAL A 85 -5.77 7.26 19.16
CA VAL A 85 -6.47 8.46 19.62
C VAL A 85 -7.47 8.90 18.57
N GLY A 86 -8.64 9.33 19.00
CA GLY A 86 -9.69 9.86 18.15
C GLY A 86 -11.00 9.08 18.24
N ASN A 87 -12.06 9.67 17.72
CA ASN A 87 -13.41 9.09 17.76
C ASN A 87 -13.69 8.09 16.62
N GLY A 88 -12.72 7.91 15.74
CA GLY A 88 -12.77 6.99 14.60
C GLY A 88 -11.96 5.70 14.79
N VAL A 89 -11.36 5.46 15.98
CA VAL A 89 -10.48 4.29 16.22
C VAL A 89 -11.19 2.95 15.93
N ASP A 90 -12.47 2.83 16.25
CA ASP A 90 -13.24 1.59 16.05
C ASP A 90 -14.04 1.58 14.73
N VAL A 91 -13.88 2.60 13.90
CA VAL A 91 -14.59 2.69 12.62
C VAL A 91 -13.93 1.79 11.59
N LYS A 92 -14.75 0.97 10.93
CA LYS A 92 -14.28 0.20 9.77
C LYS A 92 -14.09 1.13 8.58
N VAL A 93 -12.92 1.07 7.97
CA VAL A 93 -12.57 1.84 6.78
C VAL A 93 -12.11 0.93 5.66
N SER A 94 -12.34 1.35 4.42
CA SER A 94 -11.78 0.66 3.26
C SER A 94 -10.26 0.88 3.21
N ILE A 95 -9.50 -0.20 3.05
CA ILE A 95 -8.03 -0.16 3.00
C ILE A 95 -7.50 0.57 1.75
N GLN A 96 -8.28 0.61 0.67
CA GLN A 96 -7.93 1.26 -0.59
C GLN A 96 -6.49 0.93 -1.04
N SER A 97 -5.72 1.93 -1.47
CA SER A 97 -4.35 1.75 -1.98
C SER A 97 -3.34 1.23 -0.94
N VAL A 98 -3.67 1.21 0.33
CA VAL A 98 -2.81 0.58 1.36
C VAL A 98 -2.68 -0.93 1.13
N VAL A 99 -3.58 -1.56 0.38
CA VAL A 99 -3.46 -2.97 -0.02
C VAL A 99 -2.29 -3.26 -0.96
N LYS A 100 -1.80 -2.27 -1.72
CA LYS A 100 -0.80 -2.48 -2.79
C LYS A 100 0.51 -3.12 -2.33
N PRO A 101 1.15 -2.71 -1.23
CA PRO A 101 2.32 -3.41 -0.71
C PRO A 101 2.05 -4.88 -0.40
N PHE A 102 0.88 -5.19 0.14
CA PHE A 102 0.50 -6.56 0.49
C PHE A 102 0.24 -7.43 -0.75
N LEU A 103 -0.37 -6.86 -1.80
CA LEU A 103 -0.49 -7.51 -3.10
C LEU A 103 0.89 -7.85 -3.68
N TYR A 104 1.82 -6.92 -3.61
CA TYR A 104 3.18 -7.14 -4.09
C TYR A 104 3.90 -8.26 -3.31
N ILE A 105 3.82 -8.23 -1.97
CA ILE A 105 4.39 -9.29 -1.11
C ILE A 105 3.75 -10.65 -1.45
N TYR A 106 2.43 -10.71 -1.63
CA TYR A 106 1.73 -11.93 -1.99
C TYR A 106 2.18 -12.48 -3.33
N ALA A 107 2.31 -11.62 -4.36
CA ALA A 107 2.80 -12.01 -5.67
C ALA A 107 4.22 -12.59 -5.62
N LEU A 108 5.12 -11.97 -4.84
CA LEU A 108 6.47 -12.51 -4.62
C LEU A 108 6.44 -13.87 -3.91
N GLN A 109 5.56 -14.07 -2.93
CA GLN A 109 5.39 -15.37 -2.25
C GLN A 109 4.82 -16.45 -3.17
N LYS A 110 4.03 -16.08 -4.18
CA LYS A 110 3.55 -16.98 -5.22
C LYS A 110 4.60 -17.30 -6.28
N GLY A 111 5.81 -16.73 -6.16
CA GLY A 111 6.95 -17.06 -7.01
C GLY A 111 7.16 -16.11 -8.20
N LEU A 112 6.42 -15.02 -8.30
CA LEU A 112 6.70 -14.00 -9.32
C LEU A 112 8.00 -13.27 -8.97
N ALA A 113 8.86 -13.05 -9.97
CA ALA A 113 10.02 -12.18 -9.78
C ALA A 113 9.59 -10.70 -9.81
N PRO A 114 10.30 -9.79 -9.11
CA PRO A 114 10.03 -8.36 -9.19
C PRO A 114 9.93 -7.83 -10.62
N SER A 115 10.80 -8.36 -11.51
CA SER A 115 10.82 -8.02 -12.94
C SER A 115 9.60 -8.51 -13.72
N ASP A 116 8.82 -9.44 -13.20
CA ASP A 116 7.58 -9.89 -13.85
C ASP A 116 6.44 -8.93 -13.61
N ILE A 117 6.50 -8.20 -12.50
CA ILE A 117 5.46 -7.28 -12.04
C ILE A 117 5.70 -5.87 -12.58
N SER A 118 6.94 -5.37 -12.45
CA SER A 118 7.28 -3.99 -12.81
C SER A 118 8.77 -3.85 -13.11
N TYR A 119 9.13 -2.80 -13.86
CA TYR A 119 10.49 -2.28 -13.82
C TYR A 119 10.50 -1.14 -12.79
N ILE A 120 11.42 -1.15 -11.84
CA ILE A 120 11.45 -0.11 -10.81
C ILE A 120 12.26 1.07 -11.30
N GLU A 121 11.61 2.22 -11.46
CA GLU A 121 12.28 3.48 -11.69
C GLU A 121 12.34 4.33 -10.42
N PRO A 122 13.47 4.99 -10.14
CA PRO A 122 13.65 5.74 -8.90
C PRO A 122 12.95 7.11 -8.88
N THR A 123 12.12 7.44 -9.87
CA THR A 123 11.47 8.75 -9.98
C THR A 123 10.05 8.74 -9.43
N ALA A 124 9.70 9.75 -8.63
CA ALA A 124 8.36 9.91 -8.03
C ALA A 124 7.22 10.08 -9.06
N MET A 125 7.54 10.42 -10.31
CA MET A 125 6.55 10.60 -11.38
C MET A 125 5.74 9.34 -11.68
N HIS A 126 6.26 8.16 -11.36
CA HIS A 126 5.60 6.87 -11.62
C HIS A 126 4.61 6.43 -10.55
N PHE A 127 4.45 7.21 -9.47
CA PHE A 127 3.35 7.03 -8.53
C PHE A 127 2.02 7.59 -9.02
N ASN A 128 2.03 8.35 -10.11
CA ASN A 128 0.78 8.82 -10.70
C ASN A 128 -0.05 7.63 -11.18
N THR A 129 -1.33 7.64 -10.84
CA THR A 129 -2.30 6.58 -11.19
C THR A 129 -2.43 6.40 -12.71
N ASP A 130 -2.18 7.44 -13.48
CA ASP A 130 -2.26 7.49 -14.94
C ASP A 130 -0.93 7.16 -15.64
N ALA A 131 0.14 6.89 -14.88
CA ALA A 131 1.40 6.45 -15.43
C ALA A 131 1.23 5.04 -16.02
N VAL A 132 0.62 5.01 -17.18
CA VAL A 132 0.43 3.83 -17.98
C VAL A 132 1.70 3.60 -18.78
N LEU A 133 2.37 2.46 -18.52
CA LEU A 133 3.10 1.70 -19.49
C LEU A 133 3.92 2.56 -20.47
N GLN A 134 5.17 2.75 -20.18
CA GLN A 134 6.15 3.23 -21.16
C GLN A 134 6.25 2.21 -22.31
N PRO A 135 5.93 2.58 -23.57
CA PRO A 135 5.50 1.60 -24.56
C PRO A 135 6.56 0.68 -25.11
N GLU A 136 7.85 1.03 -25.13
CA GLU A 136 8.76 0.31 -26.03
C GLU A 136 10.05 -0.24 -25.43
N SER A 137 10.55 0.34 -24.35
CA SER A 137 11.83 -0.10 -23.77
C SER A 137 11.70 -1.17 -22.68
N HIS A 138 10.52 -1.35 -22.10
CA HIS A 138 10.30 -2.20 -20.91
C HIS A 138 9.18 -3.23 -21.05
N LYS A 139 8.87 -3.67 -22.28
CA LYS A 139 7.84 -4.67 -22.56
C LYS A 139 6.47 -4.36 -21.92
N SER A 140 6.11 -3.07 -21.92
CA SER A 140 4.83 -2.58 -21.38
C SER A 140 4.56 -2.90 -19.90
N ARG A 141 5.60 -3.05 -19.11
CA ARG A 141 5.48 -3.29 -17.67
C ARG A 141 5.27 -1.98 -16.90
N PRO A 142 4.56 -2.01 -15.78
CA PRO A 142 4.43 -0.86 -14.89
C PRO A 142 5.78 -0.34 -14.40
N GLY A 143 5.91 0.97 -14.24
CA GLY A 143 7.14 1.60 -13.74
C GLY A 143 7.38 1.39 -12.25
N HIS A 144 6.34 1.03 -11.50
CA HIS A 144 6.44 0.81 -10.05
C HIS A 144 5.36 -0.18 -9.58
N PRO A 145 5.68 -1.12 -8.67
CA PRO A 145 4.71 -2.12 -8.21
C PRO A 145 3.55 -1.53 -7.38
N LEU A 146 3.72 -0.33 -6.83
CA LEU A 146 2.73 0.30 -5.95
C LEU A 146 1.89 1.39 -6.63
N ASN A 147 2.05 1.65 -7.92
CA ASN A 147 1.07 2.43 -8.69
C ASN A 147 -0.12 1.53 -9.09
N ASN A 148 -1.17 2.08 -9.71
CA ASN A 148 -2.35 1.28 -10.07
C ASN A 148 -2.01 0.17 -11.06
N ALA A 149 -1.21 0.45 -12.08
CA ALA A 149 -0.81 -0.56 -13.06
C ALA A 149 0.01 -1.70 -12.42
N GLY A 150 0.95 -1.38 -11.52
CA GLY A 150 1.75 -2.38 -10.78
C GLY A 150 0.91 -3.21 -9.82
N ALA A 151 -0.05 -2.59 -9.14
CA ALA A 151 -0.97 -3.31 -8.26
C ALA A 151 -1.88 -4.26 -9.05
N ILE A 152 -2.38 -3.84 -10.21
CA ILE A 152 -3.17 -4.68 -11.12
C ILE A 152 -2.31 -5.85 -11.63
N SER A 153 -1.04 -5.60 -12.00
CA SER A 153 -0.09 -6.65 -12.38
C SER A 153 0.13 -7.64 -11.23
N SER A 154 0.38 -7.15 -10.00
CA SER A 154 0.54 -8.01 -8.82
C SER A 154 -0.72 -8.81 -8.50
N SER A 155 -1.92 -8.27 -8.73
CA SER A 155 -3.17 -8.96 -8.49
C SER A 155 -3.39 -10.15 -9.41
N GLY A 156 -2.70 -10.20 -10.54
CA GLY A 156 -2.67 -11.38 -11.44
C GLY A 156 -2.13 -12.65 -10.77
N ALA A 157 -1.45 -12.53 -9.63
CA ALA A 157 -1.00 -13.69 -8.83
C ALA A 157 -2.10 -14.30 -7.93
N ILE A 158 -3.30 -13.70 -7.92
CA ILE A 158 -4.42 -14.16 -7.08
C ILE A 158 -5.25 -15.16 -7.88
N ASP A 159 -4.95 -16.44 -7.72
CA ASP A 159 -5.74 -17.52 -8.30
C ASP A 159 -7.04 -17.76 -7.53
N ASN A 160 -7.00 -17.55 -6.22
CA ASN A 160 -8.13 -17.70 -5.30
C ASN A 160 -8.17 -16.51 -4.34
N PHE A 161 -9.28 -15.81 -4.32
CA PHE A 161 -9.44 -14.63 -3.46
C PHE A 161 -9.48 -14.98 -1.97
N ASP A 162 -10.03 -16.13 -1.60
CA ASP A 162 -10.08 -16.57 -0.20
C ASP A 162 -8.67 -16.83 0.36
N ASP A 163 -7.76 -17.35 -0.46
CA ASP A 163 -6.35 -17.53 -0.09
C ASP A 163 -5.68 -16.17 0.17
N PHE A 164 -5.92 -15.20 -0.69
CA PHE A 164 -5.40 -13.83 -0.49
C PHE A 164 -6.00 -13.19 0.76
N LEU A 165 -7.30 -13.35 1.00
CA LEU A 165 -7.94 -12.84 2.20
C LEU A 165 -7.41 -13.52 3.47
N ALA A 166 -7.15 -14.81 3.43
CA ALA A 166 -6.52 -15.55 4.52
C ALA A 166 -5.08 -15.05 4.79
N PHE A 167 -4.30 -14.82 3.74
CA PHE A 167 -2.99 -14.19 3.83
C PHE A 167 -3.05 -12.82 4.50
N MET A 168 -3.97 -11.96 4.08
CA MET A 168 -4.17 -10.63 4.65
C MET A 168 -4.55 -10.69 6.13
N ARG A 169 -5.44 -11.59 6.50
CA ARG A 169 -5.84 -11.82 7.91
C ARG A 169 -4.68 -12.27 8.76
N CYS A 170 -3.87 -13.17 8.25
CA CYS A 170 -2.66 -13.67 8.93
C CYS A 170 -1.65 -12.52 9.12
N LEU A 171 -1.34 -11.79 8.06
CA LEU A 171 -0.32 -10.75 8.06
C LEU A 171 -0.69 -9.56 8.95
N THR A 172 -1.97 -9.18 8.97
CA THR A 172 -2.46 -8.06 9.77
C THR A 172 -2.83 -8.46 11.20
N GLY A 173 -2.88 -9.75 11.52
CA GLY A 173 -3.41 -10.25 12.79
C GLY A 173 -4.90 -9.97 13.00
N ASN A 174 -5.62 -9.55 11.94
CA ASN A 174 -7.03 -9.19 12.02
C ASN A 174 -7.93 -10.26 11.37
N PRO A 175 -8.49 -11.20 12.13
CA PRO A 175 -9.36 -12.24 11.57
C PRO A 175 -10.70 -11.71 11.07
N LYS A 176 -11.07 -10.46 11.41
CA LYS A 176 -12.31 -9.81 11.01
C LYS A 176 -12.17 -9.02 9.71
N LEU A 177 -10.97 -9.00 9.11
CA LEU A 177 -10.78 -8.37 7.81
C LEU A 177 -11.70 -9.04 6.78
N ALA A 178 -12.46 -8.22 6.05
CA ALA A 178 -13.44 -8.69 5.08
C ALA A 178 -13.57 -7.70 3.92
N VAL A 179 -14.23 -8.13 2.85
CA VAL A 179 -14.59 -7.23 1.76
C VAL A 179 -15.69 -6.28 2.22
N MET A 180 -15.56 -5.01 1.90
CA MET A 180 -16.64 -4.03 2.00
C MET A 180 -17.43 -4.07 0.68
N GLU A 181 -18.49 -4.89 0.64
CA GLU A 181 -19.21 -5.20 -0.59
C GLU A 181 -19.81 -3.97 -1.26
N ASP A 182 -20.34 -3.03 -0.48
CA ASP A 182 -20.94 -1.81 -1.03
C ASP A 182 -19.88 -0.96 -1.75
N VAL A 183 -18.68 -0.80 -1.15
CA VAL A 183 -17.56 -0.10 -1.78
C VAL A 183 -17.08 -0.86 -3.02
N TYR A 184 -16.96 -2.18 -2.94
CA TYR A 184 -16.53 -3.02 -4.05
C TYR A 184 -17.50 -2.88 -5.24
N LEU A 185 -18.81 -2.99 -5.03
CA LEU A 185 -19.81 -2.86 -6.08
C LEU A 185 -19.83 -1.45 -6.68
N SER A 186 -19.68 -0.43 -5.86
CA SER A 186 -19.56 0.97 -6.28
C SER A 186 -18.33 1.20 -7.15
N GLU A 187 -17.18 0.65 -6.75
CA GLU A 187 -15.94 0.71 -7.54
C GLU A 187 -16.08 -0.05 -8.86
N MET A 188 -16.68 -1.24 -8.84
CA MET A 188 -16.92 -2.03 -10.05
C MET A 188 -17.73 -1.25 -11.11
N ALA A 189 -18.63 -0.39 -10.70
CA ALA A 189 -19.40 0.45 -11.60
C ALA A 189 -18.62 1.63 -12.19
N THR A 190 -17.55 2.10 -11.50
CA THR A 190 -16.83 3.34 -11.83
C THR A 190 -15.38 3.15 -12.26
N ASN A 191 -14.85 1.93 -12.27
CA ASN A 191 -13.43 1.63 -12.45
C ASN A 191 -12.96 1.52 -13.91
N ALA A 192 -13.50 2.31 -14.83
CA ALA A 192 -13.17 2.24 -16.25
C ALA A 192 -11.65 2.35 -16.52
N ASN A 193 -10.95 3.22 -15.80
CA ASN A 193 -9.51 3.39 -15.93
C ASN A 193 -8.73 2.13 -15.53
N ASN A 194 -9.08 1.49 -14.41
CA ASN A 194 -8.45 0.25 -13.96
C ASN A 194 -8.67 -0.90 -14.95
N ARG A 195 -9.88 -0.98 -15.55
CA ARG A 195 -10.16 -1.95 -16.61
C ARG A 195 -9.34 -1.70 -17.86
N ALA A 196 -9.18 -0.43 -18.28
CA ALA A 196 -8.34 -0.06 -19.42
C ALA A 196 -6.87 -0.43 -19.18
N ILE A 197 -6.35 -0.21 -17.97
CA ILE A 197 -5.00 -0.63 -17.58
C ILE A 197 -4.87 -2.15 -17.65
N ALA A 198 -5.80 -2.90 -17.07
CA ALA A 198 -5.78 -4.37 -17.11
C ALA A 198 -5.82 -4.91 -18.53
N MET A 199 -6.70 -4.38 -19.39
CA MET A 199 -6.79 -4.76 -20.80
C MET A 199 -5.48 -4.48 -21.55
N ARG A 200 -4.83 -3.36 -21.25
CA ARG A 200 -3.54 -3.03 -21.87
C ARG A 200 -2.43 -3.96 -21.39
N LEU A 201 -2.36 -4.29 -20.12
CA LEU A 201 -1.41 -5.29 -19.59
C LEU A 201 -1.57 -6.64 -20.29
N VAL A 202 -2.80 -7.11 -20.48
CA VAL A 202 -3.09 -8.35 -21.21
C VAL A 202 -2.67 -8.27 -22.68
N ALA A 203 -2.90 -7.12 -23.34
CA ALA A 203 -2.58 -6.95 -24.76
C ALA A 203 -1.08 -6.87 -25.06
N THR A 204 -0.27 -6.58 -24.06
CA THR A 204 1.18 -6.36 -24.22
C THR A 204 2.04 -7.49 -23.66
N GLY A 205 1.42 -8.51 -23.05
CA GLY A 205 2.11 -9.71 -22.53
C GLY A 205 2.70 -9.48 -21.18
#